data_f429947c625c11b82c0adde9b4f92d69
#
_entry.id   f429947c625c11b82c0adde9b4f92d69
#
_cell.length_a   1.000
_cell.length_b   1.000
_cell.length_c   1.000
_cell.angle_alpha   90.00
_cell.angle_beta   90.00
_cell.angle_gamma   90.00
#
_symmetry.space_group_name_H-M   'P 1'
#
loop_
_entity.id
_entity.type
_entity.pdbx_description
1 polymer ?
#
loop_
_entity_poly.entity_id
_entity_poly.type
_entity_poly.pdbx_seq_one_letter_code
_entity_poly.pdbx_strand_id
1 'polypeptide(L)'
;MRTPRRLPLEGHAGSRQRLTKAAVKGWIHTGTGTYTRRDMRILHTSDWHLGRHFGTQPLLEDQREFLRWLLEVVKEHRVELVVVAGDVFDRAVPAAEAVEAWREALLRLRSLDARVVAIAGNHDGPARLAAYDGLTDLAGVWVRGGYARAGEILSIEGSDGPLAIVPLPFLDPLLAPTPAEDAPDAASIALGAATGAAAAGATSPEPAPADPPPAVARPTHESVLRTALERAVSSIGGRRSVVLAHAWVSGGLASDSERALTVGGAGQVEPSLFDGFSYVALGHLHRPQSVGGRENLRYCGSPLSYSFSEEHDKQVLLLDLAPTGSVSIEPLAVPVGRKVATLTGRLEELLRAPEHEHARGRWVRVRLTDTGIVLDAKTRLRKRFPHVVEVALAATSPGRGEVPTDAHGAGGPAKSSHELALDFWSKVMGESADPRVSELLRSALEHARPGQEDA
;
A
#
# COMPACT_ATOMS: atom_id res chain seq x y z
N MET A 1 10.26 -16.99 -70.70
CA MET A 1 9.09 -17.46 -71.43
C MET A 1 8.55 -18.69 -70.75
N ARG A 2 7.44 -18.59 -70.03
CA ARG A 2 6.34 -19.54 -69.89
C ARG A 2 5.41 -19.00 -68.77
N THR A 3 4.24 -18.67 -69.17
CA THR A 3 3.11 -18.13 -68.40
C THR A 3 2.53 -19.12 -67.40
N PRO A 4 1.95 -18.68 -66.24
CA PRO A 4 1.22 -19.56 -65.34
C PRO A 4 -0.26 -19.72 -65.76
N ARG A 5 -0.76 -20.94 -65.67
CA ARG A 5 -2.14 -21.33 -65.87
C ARG A 5 -3.00 -20.95 -64.64
N ARG A 6 -4.14 -20.31 -64.93
CA ARG A 6 -5.29 -20.15 -64.02
C ARG A 6 -6.05 -21.48 -63.89
N LEU A 7 -6.55 -21.78 -62.69
CA LEU A 7 -7.62 -22.74 -62.46
C LEU A 7 -8.77 -22.08 -61.68
N PRO A 8 -10.00 -22.53 -61.87
CA PRO A 8 -11.19 -21.71 -61.65
C PRO A 8 -11.79 -21.79 -60.24
N LEU A 9 -12.57 -20.74 -59.93
CA LEU A 9 -13.48 -20.64 -58.80
C LEU A 9 -14.71 -21.50 -59.05
N GLU A 10 -15.06 -22.38 -58.11
CA GLU A 10 -16.44 -22.77 -57.88
C GLU A 10 -16.77 -22.75 -56.41
N GLY A 11 -17.85 -22.03 -56.11
CA GLY A 11 -18.38 -21.78 -54.81
C GLY A 11 -19.27 -22.89 -54.31
N HIS A 12 -19.48 -22.85 -53.01
CA HIS A 12 -20.78 -23.14 -52.41
C HIS A 12 -20.90 -22.51 -51.01
N ALA A 13 -21.97 -21.84 -50.81
CA ALA A 13 -22.41 -21.21 -49.61
C ALA A 13 -22.69 -22.26 -48.51
N GLY A 14 -22.21 -21.99 -47.32
CA GLY A 14 -22.55 -22.72 -46.11
C GLY A 14 -22.21 -21.85 -44.90
N SER A 15 -23.11 -20.94 -44.56
CA SER A 15 -23.03 -20.12 -43.35
C SER A 15 -23.12 -21.01 -42.12
N ARG A 16 -21.97 -21.52 -41.65
CA ARG A 16 -21.81 -21.97 -40.26
C ARG A 16 -21.14 -20.85 -39.48
N GLN A 17 -21.97 -20.10 -38.74
CA GLN A 17 -21.48 -19.20 -37.68
C GLN A 17 -20.53 -20.01 -36.79
N ARG A 18 -19.24 -19.75 -36.91
CA ARG A 18 -18.26 -20.18 -35.91
C ARG A 18 -18.53 -19.32 -34.69
N LEU A 19 -19.26 -19.86 -33.71
CA LEU A 19 -19.22 -19.38 -32.35
C LEU A 19 -17.75 -19.39 -31.95
N THR A 20 -17.17 -18.22 -31.77
CA THR A 20 -15.78 -18.06 -31.37
C THR A 20 -15.58 -18.74 -30.02
N LYS A 21 -14.51 -19.46 -29.83
CA LYS A 21 -14.10 -20.18 -28.58
C LYS A 21 -14.16 -19.33 -27.30
N ALA A 22 -14.27 -18.02 -27.42
CA ALA A 22 -14.41 -17.09 -26.29
C ALA A 22 -15.79 -17.15 -25.61
N ALA A 23 -16.85 -17.53 -26.30
CA ALA A 23 -18.20 -17.58 -25.73
C ALA A 23 -18.49 -18.81 -24.82
N VAL A 24 -17.61 -19.80 -24.80
CA VAL A 24 -17.84 -21.08 -24.06
C VAL A 24 -17.12 -21.13 -22.71
N LYS A 25 -16.20 -20.20 -22.41
CA LYS A 25 -15.36 -20.23 -21.21
C LYS A 25 -16.10 -19.98 -19.87
N GLY A 26 -17.35 -19.54 -19.88
CA GLY A 26 -18.10 -19.18 -18.66
C GLY A 26 -19.21 -20.16 -18.23
N TRP A 27 -19.36 -21.33 -18.87
CA TRP A 27 -20.46 -22.23 -18.61
C TRP A 27 -20.00 -23.55 -17.97
N ILE A 28 -20.63 -23.93 -16.86
CA ILE A 28 -20.41 -25.22 -16.20
C ILE A 28 -21.54 -26.17 -16.65
N HIS A 29 -21.20 -27.38 -17.09
CA HIS A 29 -22.18 -28.41 -17.42
C HIS A 29 -22.71 -29.02 -16.08
N THR A 30 -23.93 -28.67 -15.71
CA THR A 30 -24.67 -29.41 -14.70
C THR A 30 -25.39 -30.58 -15.42
N GLY A 31 -25.24 -31.82 -14.95
CA GLY A 31 -25.71 -33.05 -15.62
C GLY A 31 -27.19 -33.12 -16.07
N THR A 32 -27.90 -31.99 -16.09
CA THR A 32 -29.29 -31.82 -16.56
C THR A 32 -29.38 -31.05 -17.89
N GLY A 33 -28.26 -30.80 -18.58
CA GLY A 33 -28.24 -30.07 -19.87
C GLY A 33 -28.36 -28.56 -19.77
N THR A 34 -28.48 -27.99 -18.58
CA THR A 34 -28.47 -26.54 -18.34
C THR A 34 -27.04 -26.07 -18.09
N TYR A 35 -26.58 -25.07 -18.88
CA TYR A 35 -25.33 -24.37 -18.62
C TYR A 35 -25.61 -23.21 -17.67
N THR A 36 -25.07 -23.26 -16.43
CA THR A 36 -25.08 -22.11 -15.53
C THR A 36 -23.85 -21.24 -15.80
N ARG A 37 -24.05 -19.93 -15.84
CA ARG A 37 -22.95 -18.98 -15.89
C ARG A 37 -22.15 -19.09 -14.59
N ARG A 38 -20.84 -19.13 -14.69
CA ARG A 38 -19.96 -19.11 -13.55
C ARG A 38 -19.81 -17.68 -13.05
N ASP A 39 -19.89 -17.46 -11.73
CA ASP A 39 -19.62 -16.16 -11.11
C ASP A 39 -18.23 -15.64 -11.48
N MET A 40 -18.10 -14.31 -11.62
CA MET A 40 -16.82 -13.70 -11.92
C MET A 40 -15.85 -13.86 -10.76
N ARG A 41 -14.69 -14.44 -11.03
CA ARG A 41 -13.67 -14.70 -10.01
C ARG A 41 -12.65 -13.57 -9.95
N ILE A 42 -12.53 -12.93 -8.77
CA ILE A 42 -11.68 -11.78 -8.51
C ILE A 42 -10.71 -12.12 -7.39
N LEU A 43 -9.45 -11.71 -7.51
CA LEU A 43 -8.45 -11.81 -6.46
C LEU A 43 -8.14 -10.42 -5.91
N HIS A 44 -8.35 -10.21 -4.60
CA HIS A 44 -8.02 -8.98 -3.89
C HIS A 44 -6.71 -9.12 -3.13
N THR A 45 -5.77 -8.24 -3.42
CA THR A 45 -4.48 -8.09 -2.76
C THR A 45 -4.14 -6.60 -2.62
N SER A 46 -3.22 -6.24 -1.71
CA SER A 46 -2.79 -4.85 -1.46
C SER A 46 -1.43 -4.82 -0.76
N ASP A 47 -0.87 -3.63 -0.60
CA ASP A 47 0.27 -3.35 0.28
C ASP A 47 1.48 -4.25 0.00
N TRP A 48 1.85 -4.36 -1.27
CA TRP A 48 3.00 -5.17 -1.71
C TRP A 48 4.32 -4.57 -1.27
N HIS A 49 4.39 -3.24 -1.19
CA HIS A 49 5.60 -2.48 -0.82
C HIS A 49 6.86 -3.00 -1.47
N LEU A 50 6.83 -3.23 -2.80
CA LEU A 50 7.97 -3.76 -3.54
C LEU A 50 9.23 -2.92 -3.29
N GLY A 51 10.31 -3.59 -2.88
CA GLY A 51 11.57 -2.96 -2.51
C GLY A 51 11.70 -2.58 -1.03
N ARG A 52 10.72 -2.94 -0.18
CA ARG A 52 10.77 -2.71 1.27
C ARG A 52 11.87 -3.53 1.95
N HIS A 53 12.35 -3.00 3.05
CA HIS A 53 13.27 -3.69 3.95
C HIS A 53 12.58 -4.01 5.28
N PHE A 54 12.94 -5.13 5.89
CA PHE A 54 12.63 -5.45 7.28
C PHE A 54 13.86 -5.11 8.14
N GLY A 55 13.87 -3.94 8.77
CA GLY A 55 15.09 -3.39 9.34
C GLY A 55 16.15 -3.15 8.27
N THR A 56 17.27 -3.86 8.35
CA THR A 56 18.36 -3.79 7.34
C THR A 56 18.28 -4.89 6.27
N GLN A 57 17.26 -5.76 6.32
CA GLN A 57 17.16 -6.91 5.42
C GLN A 57 16.23 -6.58 4.25
N PRO A 58 16.70 -6.68 2.99
CA PRO A 58 15.83 -6.46 1.83
C PRO A 58 14.82 -7.62 1.72
N LEU A 59 13.56 -7.28 1.40
CA LEU A 59 12.48 -8.25 1.24
C LEU A 59 12.16 -8.58 -0.21
N LEU A 60 12.88 -8.02 -1.18
CA LEU A 60 12.52 -8.13 -2.59
C LEU A 60 12.46 -9.59 -3.08
N GLU A 61 13.32 -10.46 -2.55
CA GLU A 61 13.27 -11.89 -2.94
C GLU A 61 12.05 -12.62 -2.37
N ASP A 62 11.71 -12.36 -1.10
CA ASP A 62 10.47 -12.87 -0.49
C ASP A 62 9.23 -12.30 -1.24
N GLN A 63 9.28 -11.05 -1.70
CA GLN A 63 8.24 -10.42 -2.52
C GLN A 63 8.11 -11.06 -3.90
N ARG A 64 9.22 -11.41 -4.55
CA ARG A 64 9.21 -12.16 -5.81
C ARG A 64 8.66 -13.57 -5.63
N GLU A 65 8.95 -14.22 -4.50
CA GLU A 65 8.38 -15.52 -4.16
C GLU A 65 6.84 -15.41 -3.98
N PHE A 66 6.38 -14.38 -3.29
CA PHE A 66 4.95 -14.08 -3.18
C PHE A 66 4.31 -13.89 -4.57
N LEU A 67 4.93 -13.10 -5.46
CA LEU A 67 4.40 -12.88 -6.81
C LEU A 67 4.33 -14.19 -7.62
N ARG A 68 5.32 -15.06 -7.49
CA ARG A 68 5.29 -16.40 -8.13
C ARG A 68 4.12 -17.24 -7.61
N TRP A 69 3.95 -17.28 -6.30
CA TRP A 69 2.82 -17.98 -5.68
C TRP A 69 1.47 -17.38 -6.12
N LEU A 70 1.34 -16.07 -6.14
CA LEU A 70 0.14 -15.37 -6.59
C LEU A 70 -0.26 -15.78 -8.02
N LEU A 71 0.70 -15.92 -8.92
CA LEU A 71 0.47 -16.38 -10.29
C LEU A 71 -0.06 -17.82 -10.35
N GLU A 72 0.44 -18.72 -9.49
CA GLU A 72 -0.10 -20.08 -9.41
C GLU A 72 -1.54 -20.07 -8.88
N VAL A 73 -1.86 -19.25 -7.86
CA VAL A 73 -3.23 -19.06 -7.37
C VAL A 73 -4.15 -18.54 -8.50
N VAL A 74 -3.73 -17.52 -9.24
CA VAL A 74 -4.49 -16.98 -10.36
C VAL A 74 -4.80 -18.05 -11.41
N LYS A 75 -3.82 -18.88 -11.73
CA LYS A 75 -3.95 -19.97 -12.70
C LYS A 75 -4.87 -21.09 -12.17
N GLU A 76 -4.64 -21.57 -10.96
CA GLU A 76 -5.39 -22.67 -10.34
C GLU A 76 -6.86 -22.32 -10.19
N HIS A 77 -7.14 -21.14 -9.64
CA HIS A 77 -8.50 -20.66 -9.41
C HIS A 77 -9.13 -20.01 -10.64
N ARG A 78 -8.42 -19.89 -11.76
CA ARG A 78 -8.91 -19.25 -13.01
C ARG A 78 -9.46 -17.85 -12.74
N VAL A 79 -8.68 -17.04 -12.05
CA VAL A 79 -9.02 -15.66 -11.71
C VAL A 79 -9.14 -14.83 -12.98
N GLU A 80 -10.24 -14.09 -13.13
CA GLU A 80 -10.50 -13.23 -14.28
C GLU A 80 -9.99 -11.79 -14.08
N LEU A 81 -9.93 -11.36 -12.80
CA LEU A 81 -9.52 -10.02 -12.42
C LEU A 81 -8.70 -10.05 -11.13
N VAL A 82 -7.55 -9.41 -11.14
CA VAL A 82 -6.75 -9.13 -9.95
C VAL A 82 -6.92 -7.66 -9.60
N VAL A 83 -7.30 -7.36 -8.35
CA VAL A 83 -7.38 -6.00 -7.83
C VAL A 83 -6.28 -5.77 -6.80
N VAL A 84 -5.50 -4.70 -6.98
CA VAL A 84 -4.39 -4.29 -6.10
C VAL A 84 -4.75 -2.96 -5.45
N ALA A 85 -5.11 -3.01 -4.17
CA ALA A 85 -5.69 -1.85 -3.47
C ALA A 85 -4.62 -0.92 -2.86
N GLY A 86 -3.59 -0.56 -3.64
CA GLY A 86 -2.60 0.45 -3.30
C GLY A 86 -1.32 -0.10 -2.67
N ASP A 87 -0.38 0.80 -2.42
CA ASP A 87 0.97 0.57 -1.90
C ASP A 87 1.71 -0.55 -2.65
N VAL A 88 1.78 -0.37 -3.98
CA VAL A 88 2.52 -1.27 -4.87
C VAL A 88 4.01 -1.20 -4.56
N PHE A 89 4.55 0.01 -4.39
CA PHE A 89 5.95 0.26 -4.06
C PHE A 89 6.10 0.79 -2.62
N ASP A 90 7.25 0.50 -1.99
CA ASP A 90 7.56 1.03 -0.65
C ASP A 90 7.83 2.54 -0.63
N ARG A 91 8.15 3.13 -1.79
CA ARG A 91 8.53 4.54 -1.91
C ARG A 91 8.05 5.14 -3.23
N ALA A 92 7.76 6.44 -3.21
CA ALA A 92 7.37 7.21 -4.38
C ALA A 92 8.40 7.17 -5.53
N VAL A 93 9.68 6.92 -5.21
CA VAL A 93 10.77 6.65 -6.17
C VAL A 93 11.30 5.24 -5.88
N PRO A 94 10.72 4.20 -6.49
CA PRO A 94 11.14 2.81 -6.28
C PRO A 94 12.50 2.52 -6.92
N ALA A 95 13.20 1.52 -6.39
CA ALA A 95 14.39 0.97 -7.02
C ALA A 95 14.03 0.27 -8.35
N ALA A 96 14.97 0.21 -9.29
CA ALA A 96 14.74 -0.38 -10.61
C ALA A 96 14.29 -1.85 -10.52
N GLU A 97 14.85 -2.61 -9.59
CA GLU A 97 14.51 -4.02 -9.38
C GLU A 97 13.07 -4.21 -8.88
N ALA A 98 12.53 -3.26 -8.12
CA ALA A 98 11.13 -3.26 -7.68
C ALA A 98 10.19 -2.95 -8.86
N VAL A 99 10.56 -1.99 -9.72
CA VAL A 99 9.83 -1.67 -10.95
C VAL A 99 9.80 -2.87 -11.89
N GLU A 100 10.93 -3.56 -12.03
CA GLU A 100 11.02 -4.76 -12.85
C GLU A 100 10.14 -5.90 -12.32
N ALA A 101 10.12 -6.12 -10.99
CA ALA A 101 9.25 -7.13 -10.38
C ALA A 101 7.76 -6.82 -10.64
N TRP A 102 7.35 -5.57 -10.54
CA TRP A 102 6.00 -5.10 -10.90
C TRP A 102 5.69 -5.37 -12.38
N ARG A 103 6.58 -4.94 -13.28
CA ARG A 103 6.42 -5.14 -14.71
C ARG A 103 6.27 -6.62 -15.06
N GLU A 104 7.12 -7.49 -14.49
CA GLU A 104 7.06 -8.92 -14.72
C GLU A 104 5.75 -9.52 -14.22
N ALA A 105 5.28 -9.13 -13.03
CA ALA A 105 4.01 -9.58 -12.48
C ALA A 105 2.83 -9.23 -13.41
N LEU A 106 2.77 -7.99 -13.91
CA LEU A 106 1.72 -7.57 -14.85
C LEU A 106 1.73 -8.38 -16.15
N LEU A 107 2.91 -8.57 -16.75
CA LEU A 107 3.04 -9.36 -17.99
C LEU A 107 2.59 -10.80 -17.79
N ARG A 108 2.98 -11.43 -16.67
CA ARG A 108 2.59 -12.80 -16.36
C ARG A 108 1.10 -12.94 -16.05
N LEU A 109 0.51 -12.01 -15.29
CA LEU A 109 -0.94 -11.98 -15.05
C LEU A 109 -1.70 -11.89 -16.36
N ARG A 110 -1.28 -11.02 -17.27
CA ARG A 110 -1.89 -10.90 -18.59
C ARG A 110 -1.70 -12.14 -19.46
N SER A 111 -0.58 -12.83 -19.35
CA SER A 111 -0.36 -14.10 -20.06
C SER A 111 -1.28 -15.24 -19.57
N LEU A 112 -1.85 -15.11 -18.37
CA LEU A 112 -2.88 -15.99 -17.82
C LEU A 112 -4.31 -15.53 -18.13
N ASP A 113 -4.49 -14.53 -19.00
CA ASP A 113 -5.77 -13.86 -19.32
C ASP A 113 -6.41 -13.11 -18.13
N ALA A 114 -5.74 -13.02 -16.98
CA ALA A 114 -6.23 -12.23 -15.84
C ALA A 114 -6.01 -10.74 -16.08
N ARG A 115 -7.08 -9.94 -15.97
CA ARG A 115 -7.02 -8.49 -16.02
C ARG A 115 -6.54 -7.94 -14.69
N VAL A 116 -6.06 -6.70 -14.68
CA VAL A 116 -5.54 -6.08 -13.46
C VAL A 116 -6.11 -4.68 -13.31
N VAL A 117 -6.61 -4.38 -12.11
CA VAL A 117 -6.90 -3.00 -11.68
C VAL A 117 -6.05 -2.72 -10.45
N ALA A 118 -5.23 -1.69 -10.52
CA ALA A 118 -4.38 -1.25 -9.42
C ALA A 118 -4.58 0.23 -9.15
N ILE A 119 -4.50 0.62 -7.89
CA ILE A 119 -4.54 2.02 -7.47
C ILE A 119 -3.24 2.37 -6.75
N ALA A 120 -2.88 3.66 -6.73
CA ALA A 120 -1.79 4.15 -5.91
C ALA A 120 -2.21 4.22 -4.44
N GLY A 121 -1.29 3.82 -3.53
CA GLY A 121 -1.41 4.08 -2.11
C GLY A 121 -0.61 5.32 -1.68
N ASN A 122 -0.46 5.51 -0.36
CA ASN A 122 0.24 6.68 0.19
C ASN A 122 1.78 6.56 0.14
N HIS A 123 2.32 5.38 -0.14
CA HIS A 123 3.75 5.17 -0.39
C HIS A 123 4.11 5.36 -1.87
N ASP A 124 3.17 5.15 -2.78
CA ASP A 124 3.41 5.26 -4.21
C ASP A 124 3.62 6.70 -4.67
N GLY A 125 4.37 6.88 -5.75
CA GLY A 125 4.34 8.13 -6.50
C GLY A 125 3.20 8.08 -7.54
N PRO A 126 2.05 8.75 -7.32
CA PRO A 126 0.84 8.55 -8.13
C PRO A 126 1.08 8.75 -9.62
N ALA A 127 1.73 9.83 -10.02
CA ALA A 127 2.06 10.10 -11.42
C ALA A 127 3.06 9.09 -12.02
N ARG A 128 3.96 8.54 -11.19
CA ARG A 128 4.94 7.56 -11.64
C ARG A 128 4.33 6.18 -11.82
N LEU A 129 3.50 5.74 -10.86
CA LEU A 129 2.82 4.45 -10.93
C LEU A 129 1.85 4.41 -12.12
N ALA A 130 1.13 5.49 -12.37
CA ALA A 130 0.15 5.63 -13.46
C ALA A 130 0.72 6.28 -14.74
N ALA A 131 2.06 6.32 -14.90
CA ALA A 131 2.71 7.02 -16.01
C ALA A 131 2.25 6.58 -17.41
N TYR A 132 1.76 5.36 -17.53
CA TYR A 132 1.29 4.77 -18.78
C TYR A 132 -0.19 4.40 -18.76
N ASP A 133 -0.98 4.99 -17.86
CA ASP A 133 -2.42 4.80 -17.85
C ASP A 133 -2.99 5.17 -19.26
N GLY A 134 -4.12 4.61 -19.64
CA GLY A 134 -4.60 4.74 -21.00
C GLY A 134 -3.92 3.80 -22.01
N LEU A 135 -2.59 3.73 -22.05
CA LEU A 135 -1.88 2.72 -22.86
C LEU A 135 -2.04 1.32 -22.26
N THR A 136 -1.84 1.19 -20.96
CA THR A 136 -1.99 -0.09 -20.25
C THR A 136 -3.44 -0.53 -20.19
N ASP A 137 -4.41 0.40 -20.22
CA ASP A 137 -5.84 0.11 -20.30
C ASP A 137 -6.16 -0.75 -21.54
N LEU A 138 -5.53 -0.46 -22.68
CA LEU A 138 -5.69 -1.24 -23.93
C LEU A 138 -5.23 -2.70 -23.77
N ALA A 139 -4.29 -2.93 -22.89
CA ALA A 139 -3.79 -4.26 -22.56
C ALA A 139 -4.58 -4.96 -21.44
N GLY A 140 -5.62 -4.35 -20.90
CA GLY A 140 -6.41 -4.88 -19.76
C GLY A 140 -5.72 -4.72 -18.41
N VAL A 141 -4.89 -3.67 -18.26
CA VAL A 141 -4.25 -3.27 -17.01
C VAL A 141 -4.58 -1.81 -16.75
N TRP A 142 -5.45 -1.57 -15.80
CA TRP A 142 -5.86 -0.23 -15.37
C TRP A 142 -5.11 0.17 -14.12
N VAL A 143 -4.31 1.22 -14.20
CA VAL A 143 -3.60 1.79 -13.05
C VAL A 143 -4.11 3.20 -12.82
N ARG A 144 -4.55 3.52 -11.60
CA ARG A 144 -5.07 4.85 -11.24
C ARG A 144 -4.25 5.46 -10.12
N GLY A 145 -3.66 6.62 -10.39
CA GLY A 145 -2.65 7.21 -9.53
C GLY A 145 -3.13 8.33 -8.61
N GLY A 146 -4.00 9.22 -9.04
CA GLY A 146 -4.34 10.42 -8.30
C GLY A 146 -5.69 11.02 -8.66
N TYR A 147 -5.88 12.32 -8.41
CA TYR A 147 -7.14 13.03 -8.54
C TYR A 147 -7.75 13.02 -9.95
N ALA A 148 -6.93 13.08 -10.99
CA ALA A 148 -7.38 13.26 -12.38
C ALA A 148 -8.43 12.23 -12.83
N ARG A 149 -8.30 11.00 -12.39
CA ARG A 149 -9.21 9.89 -12.76
C ARG A 149 -9.85 9.20 -11.53
N ALA A 150 -9.81 9.83 -10.36
CA ALA A 150 -10.44 9.30 -9.16
C ALA A 150 -11.97 9.29 -9.32
N GLY A 151 -12.59 8.14 -9.04
CA GLY A 151 -14.03 7.95 -9.21
C GLY A 151 -14.48 7.71 -10.65
N GLU A 152 -13.56 7.60 -11.64
CA GLU A 152 -13.89 7.10 -12.97
C GLU A 152 -14.39 5.66 -12.87
N ILE A 153 -15.50 5.34 -13.58
CA ILE A 153 -15.99 3.97 -13.61
C ILE A 153 -15.31 3.20 -14.74
N LEU A 154 -14.65 2.12 -14.38
CA LEU A 154 -14.18 1.15 -15.34
C LEU A 154 -15.27 0.08 -15.55
N SER A 155 -15.71 -0.12 -16.77
CA SER A 155 -16.61 -1.22 -17.10
C SER A 155 -15.80 -2.40 -17.61
N ILE A 156 -15.80 -3.49 -16.87
CA ILE A 156 -15.04 -4.70 -17.19
C ILE A 156 -16.00 -5.82 -17.56
N GLU A 157 -15.93 -6.32 -18.81
CA GLU A 157 -16.73 -7.44 -19.25
C GLU A 157 -16.23 -8.74 -18.63
N GLY A 158 -16.98 -9.33 -17.72
CA GLY A 158 -16.74 -10.66 -17.16
C GLY A 158 -17.37 -11.77 -17.99
N SER A 159 -17.06 -13.02 -17.66
CA SER A 159 -17.66 -14.21 -18.27
C SER A 159 -19.19 -14.27 -18.06
N ASP A 160 -19.69 -13.59 -17.06
CA ASP A 160 -21.08 -13.56 -16.59
C ASP A 160 -21.77 -12.18 -16.76
N GLY A 161 -21.11 -11.22 -17.41
CA GLY A 161 -21.62 -9.87 -17.70
C GLY A 161 -20.73 -8.75 -17.14
N PRO A 162 -21.17 -7.49 -17.34
CA PRO A 162 -20.36 -6.34 -16.96
C PRO A 162 -20.24 -6.17 -15.45
N LEU A 163 -19.07 -5.73 -15.03
CA LEU A 163 -18.74 -5.30 -13.68
C LEU A 163 -18.31 -3.84 -13.70
N ALA A 164 -18.89 -3.02 -12.81
CA ALA A 164 -18.43 -1.65 -12.57
C ALA A 164 -17.32 -1.66 -11.52
N ILE A 165 -16.16 -1.08 -11.84
CA ILE A 165 -15.06 -0.89 -10.87
C ILE A 165 -14.87 0.61 -10.63
N VAL A 166 -14.78 0.99 -9.36
CA VAL A 166 -14.52 2.36 -8.93
C VAL A 166 -13.15 2.42 -8.25
N PRO A 167 -12.09 2.82 -8.96
CA PRO A 167 -10.78 2.98 -8.39
C PRO A 167 -10.66 4.31 -7.63
N LEU A 168 -10.36 4.25 -6.34
CA LEU A 168 -10.11 5.38 -5.46
C LEU A 168 -8.67 5.25 -4.93
N PRO A 169 -7.66 5.78 -5.62
CA PRO A 169 -6.30 5.83 -5.11
C PRO A 169 -6.25 6.65 -3.82
N PHE A 170 -5.13 6.61 -3.13
CA PHE A 170 -4.88 7.53 -2.03
C PHE A 170 -4.92 8.97 -2.55
N LEU A 171 -5.83 9.77 -2.01
CA LEU A 171 -6.04 11.17 -2.35
C LEU A 171 -5.58 12.04 -1.18
N ASP A 172 -4.37 12.60 -1.27
CA ASP A 172 -3.86 13.51 -0.25
C ASP A 172 -4.72 14.78 -0.20
N PRO A 173 -5.42 15.06 0.91
CA PRO A 173 -6.26 16.26 1.02
C PRO A 173 -5.53 17.58 0.77
N LEU A 174 -4.20 17.62 1.01
CA LEU A 174 -3.39 18.81 0.77
C LEU A 174 -3.17 19.09 -0.72
N LEU A 175 -3.38 18.09 -1.57
CA LEU A 175 -3.25 18.18 -3.03
C LEU A 175 -4.61 18.20 -3.72
N ALA A 176 -5.70 18.39 -2.96
CA ALA A 176 -7.04 18.46 -3.53
C ALA A 176 -7.15 19.65 -4.50
N PRO A 177 -7.72 19.46 -5.70
CA PRO A 177 -7.97 20.54 -6.64
C PRO A 177 -8.84 21.62 -5.97
N THR A 178 -8.48 22.89 -6.20
CA THR A 178 -9.32 23.99 -5.75
C THR A 178 -10.55 24.12 -6.68
N PRO A 179 -11.73 24.54 -6.18
CA PRO A 179 -12.95 24.66 -7.01
C PRO A 179 -12.80 25.53 -8.26
N ALA A 180 -11.78 26.36 -8.35
CA ALA A 180 -11.46 27.19 -9.52
C ALA A 180 -10.75 26.41 -10.64
N GLU A 181 -10.18 25.24 -10.36
CA GLU A 181 -9.42 24.41 -11.32
C GLU A 181 -10.30 23.31 -11.97
N ASP A 182 -11.51 23.08 -11.46
CA ASP A 182 -12.48 22.10 -11.96
C ASP A 182 -13.33 22.59 -13.16
N ALA A 183 -13.08 23.77 -13.73
CA ALA A 183 -13.66 24.16 -15.00
C ALA A 183 -13.04 23.32 -16.12
N PRO A 184 -13.82 22.54 -16.91
CA PRO A 184 -13.27 21.72 -17.97
C PRO A 184 -12.77 22.61 -19.09
N ASP A 185 -11.49 22.99 -19.07
CA ASP A 185 -10.81 23.52 -20.24
C ASP A 185 -10.43 22.36 -21.18
N ALA A 186 -11.43 21.90 -21.89
CA ALA A 186 -11.27 21.00 -23.04
C ALA A 186 -10.79 21.81 -24.25
N ALA A 187 -9.64 22.50 -24.14
CA ALA A 187 -8.89 22.96 -25.29
C ALA A 187 -7.66 23.79 -24.83
N SER A 188 -6.53 23.17 -24.66
CA SER A 188 -5.24 23.85 -24.93
C SER A 188 -4.07 22.87 -24.83
N ILE A 189 -3.99 21.95 -25.81
CA ILE A 189 -2.68 21.63 -26.37
C ILE A 189 -2.50 22.60 -27.53
N ALA A 190 -2.02 23.79 -27.26
CA ALA A 190 -1.49 24.72 -28.24
C ALA A 190 -0.13 25.21 -27.78
N LEU A 191 0.85 24.70 -28.45
CA LEU A 191 2.25 25.12 -28.50
C LEU A 191 2.39 26.64 -28.66
N GLY A 192 3.19 27.23 -27.82
CA GLY A 192 3.71 28.54 -27.63
C GLY A 192 3.65 29.56 -28.74
N ALA A 193 3.46 30.80 -28.37
CA ALA A 193 4.21 31.93 -28.93
C ALA A 193 4.03 33.13 -28.00
N ALA A 194 5.17 33.63 -27.54
CA ALA A 194 5.28 34.90 -26.83
C ALA A 194 5.03 36.07 -27.81
N THR A 195 4.24 37.05 -27.39
CA THR A 195 4.48 38.45 -27.77
C THR A 195 3.91 39.36 -26.66
N GLY A 196 4.79 40.20 -26.13
CA GLY A 196 4.44 41.19 -25.13
C GLY A 196 3.77 42.40 -25.77
N ALA A 197 2.91 43.07 -24.99
CA ALA A 197 2.65 44.49 -25.16
C ALA A 197 2.27 45.08 -23.79
N ALA A 198 3.02 46.06 -23.37
CA ALA A 198 2.75 46.91 -22.23
C ALA A 198 1.62 47.88 -22.54
N ALA A 199 0.71 48.11 -21.61
CA ALA A 199 -0.14 49.32 -21.62
C ALA A 199 -0.30 49.83 -20.18
N ALA A 200 -0.09 51.12 -20.06
CA ALA A 200 -0.01 51.89 -18.82
C ALA A 200 -1.36 52.28 -18.24
N GLY A 201 -1.39 52.37 -16.94
CA GLY A 201 -1.96 53.43 -16.12
C GLY A 201 -3.46 53.73 -16.14
N ALA A 202 -4.15 53.27 -15.08
CA ALA A 202 -5.27 53.99 -14.49
C ALA A 202 -5.33 53.67 -12.99
N THR A 203 -5.08 54.62 -12.15
CA THR A 203 -5.26 54.55 -10.69
C THR A 203 -6.75 54.67 -10.36
N SER A 204 -7.33 53.59 -9.91
CA SER A 204 -8.65 53.61 -9.24
C SER A 204 -8.48 53.62 -7.72
N PRO A 205 -9.36 54.26 -6.95
CA PRO A 205 -9.24 54.34 -5.49
C PRO A 205 -9.39 52.95 -4.86
N GLU A 206 -8.53 52.72 -3.88
CA GLU A 206 -8.48 51.49 -3.08
C GLU A 206 -9.84 51.22 -2.37
N PRO A 207 -10.51 50.07 -2.59
CA PRO A 207 -11.69 49.73 -1.85
C PRO A 207 -11.33 49.45 -0.39
N ALA A 208 -12.21 49.86 0.54
CA ALA A 208 -12.09 49.55 1.95
C ALA A 208 -11.87 48.06 2.19
N PRO A 209 -11.09 47.66 3.25
CA PRO A 209 -10.81 46.25 3.53
C PRO A 209 -12.13 45.49 3.70
N ALA A 210 -12.40 44.60 2.76
CA ALA A 210 -13.52 43.65 2.89
C ALA A 210 -13.17 42.68 4.03
N ASP A 211 -14.20 42.30 4.80
CA ASP A 211 -14.05 41.27 5.80
C ASP A 211 -13.34 40.04 5.19
N PRO A 212 -12.41 39.44 5.93
CA PRO A 212 -11.72 38.24 5.40
C PRO A 212 -12.78 37.19 5.02
N PRO A 213 -12.65 36.57 3.83
CA PRO A 213 -13.60 35.54 3.43
C PRO A 213 -13.61 34.45 4.52
N PRO A 214 -14.78 33.83 4.79
CA PRO A 214 -14.89 32.78 5.77
C PRO A 214 -13.82 31.72 5.46
N ALA A 215 -13.07 31.30 6.50
CA ALA A 215 -12.00 30.31 6.34
C ALA A 215 -12.57 29.07 5.66
N VAL A 216 -12.16 28.80 4.44
CA VAL A 216 -12.55 27.59 3.70
C VAL A 216 -12.03 26.40 4.52
N ALA A 217 -12.95 25.58 5.01
CA ALA A 217 -12.59 24.39 5.78
C ALA A 217 -11.61 23.53 4.92
N ARG A 218 -10.48 23.17 5.52
CA ARG A 218 -9.50 22.32 4.83
C ARG A 218 -10.16 20.98 4.48
N PRO A 219 -9.97 20.47 3.25
CA PRO A 219 -10.51 19.17 2.89
C PRO A 219 -9.95 18.08 3.80
N THR A 220 -10.78 17.09 4.14
CA THR A 220 -10.39 15.88 4.87
C THR A 220 -10.25 14.72 3.90
N HIS A 221 -9.60 13.63 4.31
CA HIS A 221 -9.50 12.42 3.48
C HIS A 221 -10.89 11.88 3.11
N GLU A 222 -11.83 11.89 4.08
CA GLU A 222 -13.21 11.50 3.80
C GLU A 222 -13.88 12.42 2.77
N SER A 223 -13.72 13.74 2.87
CA SER A 223 -14.38 14.67 1.96
C SER A 223 -13.93 14.51 0.51
N VAL A 224 -12.63 14.27 0.28
CA VAL A 224 -12.09 14.06 -1.07
C VAL A 224 -12.55 12.72 -1.67
N LEU A 225 -12.59 11.65 -0.87
CA LEU A 225 -13.12 10.36 -1.31
C LEU A 225 -14.62 10.42 -1.58
N ARG A 226 -15.38 11.14 -0.75
CA ARG A 226 -16.82 11.35 -0.95
C ARG A 226 -17.09 12.03 -2.28
N THR A 227 -16.38 13.12 -2.58
CA THR A 227 -16.52 13.82 -3.87
C THR A 227 -16.23 12.91 -5.06
N ALA A 228 -15.19 12.07 -4.96
CA ALA A 228 -14.86 11.11 -6.02
C ALA A 228 -15.94 10.01 -6.18
N LEU A 229 -16.50 9.51 -5.06
CA LEU A 229 -17.57 8.50 -5.08
C LEU A 229 -18.89 9.04 -5.61
N GLU A 230 -19.28 10.27 -5.27
CA GLU A 230 -20.51 10.90 -5.76
C GLU A 230 -20.54 10.97 -7.29
N ARG A 231 -19.40 11.25 -7.91
CA ARG A 231 -19.25 11.21 -9.38
C ARG A 231 -19.51 9.79 -9.94
N ALA A 232 -19.08 8.76 -9.23
CA ALA A 232 -19.23 7.36 -9.64
C ALA A 232 -20.67 6.84 -9.44
N VAL A 233 -21.27 7.09 -8.27
CA VAL A 233 -22.56 6.51 -7.85
C VAL A 233 -23.66 6.81 -8.83
N SER A 234 -23.74 8.06 -9.33
CA SER A 234 -24.75 8.49 -10.31
C SER A 234 -24.73 7.67 -11.61
N SER A 235 -23.59 7.09 -11.96
CA SER A 235 -23.36 6.37 -13.23
C SER A 235 -23.37 4.84 -13.09
N ILE A 236 -23.38 4.30 -11.87
CA ILE A 236 -23.38 2.84 -11.65
C ILE A 236 -24.73 2.21 -11.99
N GLY A 237 -25.85 2.90 -11.72
CA GLY A 237 -27.18 2.48 -12.16
C GLY A 237 -27.60 1.10 -11.66
N GLY A 238 -27.27 0.73 -10.41
CA GLY A 238 -27.65 -0.55 -9.80
C GLY A 238 -26.86 -1.76 -10.30
N ARG A 239 -25.83 -1.57 -11.13
CA ARG A 239 -24.94 -2.66 -11.56
C ARG A 239 -24.14 -3.19 -10.40
N ARG A 240 -23.76 -4.50 -10.42
CA ARG A 240 -22.77 -5.03 -9.49
C ARG A 240 -21.49 -4.22 -9.60
N SER A 241 -20.89 -3.93 -8.44
CA SER A 241 -19.79 -2.96 -8.37
C SER A 241 -18.75 -3.34 -7.32
N VAL A 242 -17.49 -3.06 -7.65
CA VAL A 242 -16.35 -3.21 -6.73
C VAL A 242 -15.65 -1.86 -6.62
N VAL A 243 -15.49 -1.37 -5.40
CA VAL A 243 -14.65 -0.22 -5.10
C VAL A 243 -13.28 -0.71 -4.68
N LEU A 244 -12.22 -0.11 -5.22
CA LEU A 244 -10.88 -0.20 -4.66
C LEU A 244 -10.59 1.11 -3.94
N ALA A 245 -10.19 1.06 -2.67
CA ALA A 245 -9.82 2.27 -1.95
C ALA A 245 -8.57 2.05 -1.10
N HIS A 246 -7.66 3.03 -1.12
CA HIS A 246 -6.51 3.04 -0.23
C HIS A 246 -6.74 4.10 0.85
N ALA A 247 -7.26 3.68 1.99
CA ALA A 247 -7.74 4.56 3.04
C ALA A 247 -7.76 3.87 4.41
N TRP A 248 -7.66 4.65 5.48
CA TRP A 248 -7.93 4.17 6.83
C TRP A 248 -9.42 4.34 7.15
N VAL A 249 -10.15 3.24 7.18
CA VAL A 249 -11.57 3.23 7.55
C VAL A 249 -11.69 3.10 9.07
N SER A 250 -12.56 3.93 9.67
CA SER A 250 -12.83 3.97 11.12
C SER A 250 -13.19 2.58 11.66
N GLY A 251 -12.58 2.19 12.79
CA GLY A 251 -12.74 0.87 13.39
C GLY A 251 -11.74 -0.18 12.88
N GLY A 252 -10.91 0.14 11.87
CA GLY A 252 -9.81 -0.71 11.44
C GLY A 252 -8.63 -0.68 12.42
N LEU A 253 -8.02 -1.86 12.64
CA LEU A 253 -6.86 -2.04 13.54
C LEU A 253 -5.57 -1.92 12.74
N ALA A 254 -4.72 -0.96 13.11
CA ALA A 254 -3.40 -0.76 12.53
C ALA A 254 -2.32 -1.64 13.18
N SER A 255 -1.17 -1.76 12.51
CA SER A 255 0.09 -2.27 13.04
C SER A 255 1.15 -1.16 13.09
N ASP A 256 2.40 -1.47 13.52
CA ASP A 256 3.46 -0.46 13.64
C ASP A 256 4.09 -0.06 12.28
N SER A 257 3.67 -0.67 11.20
CA SER A 257 4.29 -0.50 9.87
C SER A 257 3.55 0.45 8.95
N GLU A 258 2.28 0.76 9.23
CA GLU A 258 1.51 1.75 8.48
C GLU A 258 1.96 3.18 8.82
N ARG A 259 2.01 4.03 7.81
CA ARG A 259 2.20 5.48 8.03
C ARG A 259 0.90 6.11 8.48
N ALA A 260 0.98 6.92 9.52
CA ALA A 260 -0.16 7.77 9.88
C ALA A 260 -0.53 8.67 8.69
N LEU A 261 -1.78 8.62 8.24
CA LEU A 261 -2.24 9.43 7.10
C LEU A 261 -2.36 10.91 7.48
N THR A 262 -2.64 11.20 8.75
CA THR A 262 -2.68 12.56 9.31
C THR A 262 -2.51 12.54 10.83
N VAL A 263 -2.17 13.71 11.39
CA VAL A 263 -2.14 13.91 12.85
C VAL A 263 -3.57 14.19 13.34
N GLY A 264 -4.02 13.51 14.40
CA GLY A 264 -5.27 13.85 15.09
C GLY A 264 -6.57 13.28 14.49
N GLY A 265 -6.51 12.15 13.74
CA GLY A 265 -7.71 11.40 13.29
C GLY A 265 -8.41 11.95 12.03
N ALA A 266 -7.97 13.08 11.47
CA ALA A 266 -8.55 13.67 10.25
C ALA A 266 -8.30 12.82 8.97
N GLY A 267 -7.55 11.73 9.07
CA GLY A 267 -7.27 10.79 7.98
C GLY A 267 -8.18 9.58 7.94
N GLN A 268 -9.08 9.41 8.89
CA GLN A 268 -10.02 8.30 8.90
C GLN A 268 -11.27 8.60 8.08
N VAL A 269 -11.87 7.54 7.54
CA VAL A 269 -13.04 7.56 6.66
C VAL A 269 -14.12 6.68 7.28
N GLU A 270 -15.36 7.17 7.30
CA GLU A 270 -16.47 6.40 7.86
C GLU A 270 -16.87 5.22 6.96
N PRO A 271 -17.14 4.02 7.54
CA PRO A 271 -17.57 2.83 6.78
C PRO A 271 -18.81 3.08 5.92
N SER A 272 -19.73 3.97 6.35
CA SER A 272 -20.95 4.31 5.63
C SER A 272 -20.71 4.99 4.28
N LEU A 273 -19.52 5.54 4.06
CA LEU A 273 -19.13 6.09 2.75
C LEU A 273 -19.21 5.05 1.63
N PHE A 274 -19.06 3.77 1.98
CA PHE A 274 -19.03 2.64 1.04
C PHE A 274 -20.34 1.86 1.00
N ASP A 275 -21.48 2.49 1.37
CA ASP A 275 -22.77 1.83 1.31
C ASP A 275 -23.23 1.58 -0.14
N GLY A 276 -23.91 0.46 -0.37
CA GLY A 276 -24.53 0.14 -1.65
C GLY A 276 -23.61 -0.54 -2.67
N PHE A 277 -22.33 -0.69 -2.41
CA PHE A 277 -21.41 -1.45 -3.28
C PHE A 277 -21.43 -2.94 -2.98
N SER A 278 -21.25 -3.78 -4.01
CA SER A 278 -21.21 -5.25 -3.86
C SER A 278 -20.02 -5.68 -3.03
N TYR A 279 -18.85 -5.09 -3.28
CA TYR A 279 -17.62 -5.34 -2.54
C TYR A 279 -16.71 -4.11 -2.51
N VAL A 280 -15.99 -3.94 -1.40
CA VAL A 280 -15.00 -2.86 -1.23
C VAL A 280 -13.66 -3.49 -0.87
N ALA A 281 -12.71 -3.39 -1.78
CA ALA A 281 -11.33 -3.82 -1.63
C ALA A 281 -10.51 -2.70 -1.02
N LEU A 282 -10.16 -2.84 0.26
CA LEU A 282 -9.38 -1.85 1.00
C LEU A 282 -7.90 -2.22 1.04
N GLY A 283 -7.01 -1.22 0.93
CA GLY A 283 -5.60 -1.27 1.26
C GLY A 283 -5.24 -0.21 2.29
N HIS A 284 -4.02 -0.21 2.79
CA HIS A 284 -3.40 0.62 3.81
C HIS A 284 -3.17 -0.12 5.14
N LEU A 285 -4.15 -0.84 5.68
CA LEU A 285 -3.97 -1.59 6.92
C LEU A 285 -3.45 -3.01 6.62
N HIS A 286 -2.30 -3.34 7.19
CA HIS A 286 -1.57 -4.59 6.91
C HIS A 286 -2.19 -5.82 7.58
N ARG A 287 -3.16 -5.62 8.50
CA ARG A 287 -3.89 -6.69 9.15
C ARG A 287 -5.14 -7.06 8.34
N PRO A 288 -5.31 -8.34 7.95
CA PRO A 288 -6.54 -8.81 7.33
C PRO A 288 -7.73 -8.64 8.27
N GLN A 289 -8.77 -7.94 7.83
CA GLN A 289 -9.95 -7.67 8.66
C GLN A 289 -11.14 -7.17 7.85
N SER A 290 -12.35 -7.43 8.33
CA SER A 290 -13.57 -6.72 7.92
C SER A 290 -13.77 -5.50 8.83
N VAL A 291 -14.42 -4.45 8.32
CA VAL A 291 -14.59 -3.18 9.04
C VAL A 291 -16.07 -2.81 9.10
N GLY A 292 -16.48 -2.11 10.16
CA GLY A 292 -17.86 -1.66 10.33
C GLY A 292 -18.89 -2.79 10.47
N GLY A 293 -18.47 -3.99 10.86
CA GLY A 293 -19.34 -5.18 10.93
C GLY A 293 -19.79 -5.69 9.56
N ARG A 294 -19.10 -5.31 8.47
CA ARG A 294 -19.49 -5.60 7.08
C ARG A 294 -18.51 -6.57 6.43
N GLU A 295 -19.00 -7.75 6.05
CA GLU A 295 -18.17 -8.76 5.40
C GLU A 295 -17.67 -8.35 4.02
N ASN A 296 -18.40 -7.48 3.31
CA ASN A 296 -18.05 -6.97 1.98
C ASN A 296 -17.16 -5.71 2.00
N LEU A 297 -16.75 -5.22 3.17
CA LEU A 297 -15.84 -4.07 3.34
C LEU A 297 -14.57 -4.58 4.04
N ARG A 298 -13.51 -4.88 3.28
CA ARG A 298 -12.38 -5.66 3.79
C ARG A 298 -11.02 -5.15 3.40
N TYR A 299 -10.08 -5.23 4.36
CA TYR A 299 -8.65 -5.27 4.12
C TYR A 299 -8.22 -6.72 3.92
N CYS A 300 -7.52 -7.02 2.81
CA CYS A 300 -6.83 -8.32 2.65
C CYS A 300 -5.56 -8.38 3.51
N GLY A 301 -5.01 -7.21 3.85
CA GLY A 301 -3.72 -7.03 4.52
C GLY A 301 -2.54 -7.10 3.56
N SER A 302 -1.35 -6.84 4.09
CA SER A 302 -0.10 -7.00 3.33
C SER A 302 0.26 -8.47 3.13
N PRO A 303 0.95 -8.84 2.02
CA PRO A 303 1.32 -10.23 1.76
C PRO A 303 2.46 -10.74 2.65
N LEU A 304 3.31 -9.87 3.16
CA LEU A 304 4.44 -10.18 4.04
C LEU A 304 4.34 -9.38 5.34
N SER A 305 5.04 -9.84 6.38
CA SER A 305 5.18 -9.06 7.62
C SER A 305 6.21 -7.94 7.43
N TYR A 306 5.85 -6.72 7.81
CA TYR A 306 6.67 -5.51 7.70
C TYR A 306 7.04 -4.90 9.05
N SER A 307 6.41 -5.35 10.13
CA SER A 307 6.73 -4.98 11.51
C SER A 307 6.61 -6.16 12.46
N PHE A 308 7.17 -6.02 13.67
CA PHE A 308 7.05 -7.05 14.71
C PHE A 308 5.66 -7.13 15.36
N SER A 309 4.78 -6.18 15.10
CA SER A 309 3.37 -6.24 15.53
C SER A 309 2.49 -7.09 14.60
N GLU A 310 2.99 -7.51 13.45
CA GLU A 310 2.26 -8.29 12.46
C GLU A 310 2.41 -9.81 12.66
N GLU A 311 2.02 -10.30 13.84
CA GLU A 311 2.09 -11.73 14.18
C GLU A 311 0.99 -12.58 13.55
N HIS A 312 -0.02 -11.94 12.94
CA HIS A 312 -1.14 -12.59 12.27
C HIS A 312 -0.72 -13.25 10.95
N ASP A 313 -1.50 -14.23 10.52
CA ASP A 313 -1.29 -14.88 9.23
C ASP A 313 -1.60 -13.93 8.08
N LYS A 314 -0.80 -14.02 7.02
CA LYS A 314 -0.95 -13.24 5.80
C LYS A 314 -1.84 -13.96 4.80
N GLN A 315 -2.64 -13.20 4.04
CA GLN A 315 -3.61 -13.76 3.10
C GLN A 315 -3.84 -12.84 1.91
N VAL A 316 -4.44 -13.39 0.87
CA VAL A 316 -5.18 -12.68 -0.19
C VAL A 316 -6.63 -13.13 -0.14
N LEU A 317 -7.54 -12.42 -0.79
CA LEU A 317 -8.96 -12.78 -0.79
C LEU A 317 -9.39 -13.19 -2.20
N LEU A 318 -9.91 -14.41 -2.32
CA LEU A 318 -10.55 -14.88 -3.54
C LEU A 318 -12.05 -14.61 -3.43
N LEU A 319 -12.60 -13.95 -4.44
CA LEU A 319 -14.00 -13.53 -4.48
C LEU A 319 -14.69 -14.23 -5.65
N ASP A 320 -15.86 -14.83 -5.40
CA ASP A 320 -16.80 -15.20 -6.45
C ASP A 320 -17.96 -14.19 -6.40
N LEU A 321 -18.03 -13.31 -7.40
CA LEU A 321 -19.00 -12.22 -7.48
C LEU A 321 -20.08 -12.54 -8.51
N ALA A 322 -21.29 -12.82 -8.04
CA ALA A 322 -22.43 -13.14 -8.87
C ALA A 322 -22.95 -11.93 -9.66
N PRO A 323 -23.67 -12.15 -10.78
CA PRO A 323 -24.34 -11.06 -11.54
C PRO A 323 -25.31 -10.23 -10.71
N THR A 324 -25.87 -10.81 -9.66
CA THR A 324 -26.78 -10.15 -8.71
C THR A 324 -26.09 -9.16 -7.76
N GLY A 325 -24.75 -9.18 -7.73
CA GLY A 325 -23.95 -8.40 -6.78
C GLY A 325 -23.66 -9.11 -5.45
N SER A 326 -24.19 -10.33 -5.23
CA SER A 326 -23.77 -11.13 -4.08
C SER A 326 -22.33 -11.60 -4.23
N VAL A 327 -21.57 -11.60 -3.14
CA VAL A 327 -20.16 -11.98 -3.13
C VAL A 327 -19.91 -13.09 -2.11
N SER A 328 -19.19 -14.12 -2.54
CA SER A 328 -18.58 -15.12 -1.67
C SER A 328 -17.10 -14.81 -1.52
N ILE A 329 -16.56 -14.91 -0.31
CA ILE A 329 -15.20 -14.48 0.02
C ILE A 329 -14.45 -15.64 0.66
N GLU A 330 -13.36 -16.06 0.04
CA GLU A 330 -12.47 -17.12 0.53
C GLU A 330 -11.09 -16.54 0.82
N PRO A 331 -10.62 -16.53 2.09
CA PRO A 331 -9.27 -16.13 2.42
C PRO A 331 -8.29 -17.26 2.05
N LEU A 332 -7.27 -16.92 1.23
CA LEU A 332 -6.19 -17.82 0.87
C LEU A 332 -4.93 -17.42 1.61
N ALA A 333 -4.42 -18.30 2.48
CA ALA A 333 -3.21 -18.05 3.24
C ALA A 333 -1.99 -17.91 2.34
N VAL A 334 -1.18 -16.89 2.56
CA VAL A 334 0.11 -16.69 1.87
C VAL A 334 1.16 -17.59 2.53
N PRO A 335 1.71 -18.60 1.85
CA PRO A 335 2.62 -19.58 2.44
C PRO A 335 4.09 -19.13 2.43
N VAL A 336 4.38 -17.96 1.85
CA VAL A 336 5.73 -17.43 1.63
C VAL A 336 6.07 -16.32 2.61
N GLY A 337 7.36 -15.99 2.68
CA GLY A 337 7.87 -15.00 3.63
C GLY A 337 8.05 -15.56 5.04
N ARG A 338 8.67 -14.75 5.89
CA ARG A 338 8.95 -15.14 7.29
C ARG A 338 7.97 -14.47 8.22
N LYS A 339 7.38 -15.26 9.12
CA LYS A 339 6.65 -14.74 10.27
C LYS A 339 7.61 -14.01 11.22
N VAL A 340 7.07 -13.20 12.09
CA VAL A 340 7.83 -12.46 13.11
C VAL A 340 7.78 -13.18 14.45
N ALA A 341 8.75 -12.91 15.31
CA ALA A 341 8.75 -13.34 16.70
C ALA A 341 9.51 -12.33 17.58
N THR A 342 8.96 -12.02 18.75
CA THR A 342 9.65 -11.25 19.79
C THR A 342 10.01 -12.21 20.93
N LEU A 343 11.33 -12.34 21.22
CA LEU A 343 11.84 -13.16 22.32
C LEU A 343 12.30 -12.26 23.45
N THR A 344 11.89 -12.57 24.67
CA THR A 344 12.30 -11.84 25.88
C THR A 344 12.92 -12.82 26.87
N GLY A 345 14.13 -12.54 27.35
CA GLY A 345 14.84 -13.41 28.29
C GLY A 345 16.32 -13.07 28.38
N ARG A 346 17.05 -13.80 29.24
CA ARG A 346 18.51 -13.69 29.32
C ARG A 346 19.17 -14.32 28.10
N LEU A 347 20.29 -13.77 27.65
CA LEU A 347 20.97 -14.26 26.45
C LEU A 347 21.25 -15.77 26.51
N GLU A 348 21.78 -16.30 27.65
CA GLU A 348 22.08 -17.73 27.75
C GLU A 348 20.85 -18.63 27.75
N GLU A 349 19.73 -18.16 28.31
CA GLU A 349 18.44 -18.86 28.25
C GLU A 349 17.92 -18.91 26.81
N LEU A 350 17.91 -17.76 26.13
CA LEU A 350 17.48 -17.67 24.72
C LEU A 350 18.33 -18.52 23.78
N LEU A 351 19.61 -18.70 24.09
CA LEU A 351 20.51 -19.57 23.29
C LEU A 351 20.30 -21.07 23.53
N ARG A 352 19.69 -21.51 24.64
CA ARG A 352 19.63 -22.92 25.04
C ARG A 352 18.21 -23.47 25.10
N ALA A 353 17.24 -22.67 25.52
CA ALA A 353 15.88 -23.10 25.80
C ALA A 353 15.16 -23.64 24.56
N PRO A 354 14.67 -24.90 24.56
CA PRO A 354 14.10 -25.53 23.38
C PRO A 354 12.77 -24.90 22.92
N GLU A 355 12.05 -24.23 23.81
CA GLU A 355 10.80 -23.52 23.51
C GLU A 355 10.94 -22.43 22.45
N HIS A 356 12.14 -21.90 22.24
CA HIS A 356 12.41 -20.85 21.25
C HIS A 356 12.76 -21.41 19.86
N GLU A 357 12.77 -22.73 19.66
CA GLU A 357 13.14 -23.34 18.38
C GLU A 357 12.20 -22.89 17.24
N HIS A 358 10.94 -22.62 17.53
CA HIS A 358 9.95 -22.09 16.58
C HIS A 358 10.34 -20.75 15.95
N ALA A 359 11.22 -19.97 16.61
CA ALA A 359 11.65 -18.67 16.12
C ALA A 359 12.83 -18.74 15.13
N ARG A 360 13.46 -19.92 14.92
CA ARG A 360 14.67 -20.06 14.10
C ARG A 360 14.49 -19.62 12.65
N GLY A 361 13.31 -19.86 12.07
CA GLY A 361 12.98 -19.46 10.69
C GLY A 361 12.28 -18.12 10.57
N ARG A 362 12.08 -17.39 11.68
CA ARG A 362 11.33 -16.14 11.74
C ARG A 362 12.24 -14.91 11.75
N TRP A 363 11.71 -13.75 11.41
CA TRP A 363 12.31 -12.47 11.76
C TRP A 363 12.24 -12.32 13.27
N VAL A 364 13.37 -12.13 13.95
CA VAL A 364 13.44 -12.15 15.42
C VAL A 364 13.85 -10.79 15.96
N ARG A 365 13.03 -10.26 16.86
CA ARG A 365 13.38 -9.20 17.80
C ARG A 365 13.70 -9.82 19.15
N VAL A 366 14.79 -9.40 19.78
CA VAL A 366 15.18 -9.88 21.10
C VAL A 366 15.20 -8.73 22.09
N ARG A 367 14.52 -8.93 23.22
CA ARG A 367 14.55 -8.06 24.40
C ARG A 367 15.30 -8.77 25.50
N LEU A 368 16.56 -8.39 25.70
CA LEU A 368 17.43 -9.01 26.72
C LEU A 368 17.07 -8.50 28.11
N THR A 369 16.91 -9.43 29.06
CA THR A 369 16.68 -9.14 30.48
C THR A 369 17.94 -9.29 31.31
N ASP A 370 19.11 -9.39 30.67
CA ASP A 370 20.41 -9.44 31.34
C ASP A 370 20.67 -8.13 32.07
N THR A 371 21.30 -8.23 33.26
CA THR A 371 21.77 -7.07 34.00
C THR A 371 23.15 -6.67 33.50
N GLY A 372 23.28 -5.48 32.94
CA GLY A 372 24.53 -4.93 32.41
C GLY A 372 24.71 -5.12 30.89
N ILE A 373 25.90 -4.73 30.42
CA ILE A 373 26.24 -4.76 28.97
C ILE A 373 26.53 -6.19 28.56
N VAL A 374 25.77 -6.66 27.57
CA VAL A 374 26.01 -7.97 26.94
C VAL A 374 26.78 -7.76 25.64
N LEU A 375 28.05 -8.12 25.63
CA LEU A 375 28.89 -8.00 24.44
C LEU A 375 28.49 -9.03 23.37
N ASP A 376 28.56 -8.64 22.11
CA ASP A 376 28.32 -9.48 20.94
C ASP A 376 26.98 -10.25 20.93
N ALA A 377 25.99 -9.77 21.66
CA ALA A 377 24.68 -10.41 21.80
C ALA A 377 24.07 -10.79 20.44
N LYS A 378 24.04 -9.84 19.49
CA LYS A 378 23.46 -10.08 18.14
C LYS A 378 24.22 -11.17 17.38
N THR A 379 25.55 -11.17 17.43
CA THR A 379 26.39 -12.18 16.75
C THR A 379 26.18 -13.56 17.37
N ARG A 380 26.05 -13.63 18.70
CA ARG A 380 25.79 -14.89 19.41
C ARG A 380 24.39 -15.43 19.11
N LEU A 381 23.38 -14.57 19.12
CA LEU A 381 21.99 -14.93 18.79
C LEU A 381 21.84 -15.39 17.34
N ARG A 382 22.55 -14.80 16.39
CA ARG A 382 22.51 -15.20 14.97
C ARG A 382 22.97 -16.63 14.72
N LYS A 383 23.79 -17.22 15.58
CA LYS A 383 24.18 -18.65 15.48
C LYS A 383 22.98 -19.58 15.66
N ARG A 384 21.98 -19.17 16.47
CA ARG A 384 20.74 -19.94 16.68
C ARG A 384 19.58 -19.40 15.86
N PHE A 385 19.43 -18.09 15.79
CA PHE A 385 18.36 -17.38 15.08
C PHE A 385 18.97 -16.56 13.94
N PRO A 386 19.20 -17.14 12.77
CA PRO A 386 19.91 -16.47 11.66
C PRO A 386 19.30 -15.14 11.26
N HIS A 387 17.98 -14.98 11.47
CA HIS A 387 17.18 -13.82 11.07
C HIS A 387 16.91 -12.85 12.23
N VAL A 388 17.83 -12.73 13.20
CA VAL A 388 17.77 -11.68 14.22
C VAL A 388 17.99 -10.32 13.57
N VAL A 389 16.96 -9.46 13.66
CA VAL A 389 16.96 -8.10 13.12
C VAL A 389 17.34 -7.09 14.19
N GLU A 390 16.70 -7.19 15.36
CA GLU A 390 16.82 -6.24 16.46
C GLU A 390 17.19 -6.94 17.76
N VAL A 391 18.09 -6.32 18.53
CA VAL A 391 18.43 -6.73 19.90
C VAL A 391 18.45 -5.48 20.77
N ALA A 392 17.59 -5.43 21.78
CA ALA A 392 17.49 -4.35 22.72
C ALA A 392 17.56 -4.89 24.16
N LEU A 393 18.03 -4.11 25.11
CA LEU A 393 17.87 -4.41 26.53
C LEU A 393 16.41 -4.13 26.93
N ALA A 394 15.77 -5.07 27.61
CA ALA A 394 14.49 -4.81 28.24
C ALA A 394 14.71 -3.78 29.35
N ALA A 395 13.91 -2.70 29.34
CA ALA A 395 13.96 -1.72 30.42
C ALA A 395 13.62 -2.42 31.74
N THR A 396 14.61 -2.57 32.61
CA THR A 396 14.46 -3.16 33.96
C THR A 396 13.90 -2.15 34.93
N SER A 397 12.73 -1.57 34.66
CA SER A 397 12.06 -0.71 35.66
C SER A 397 10.54 -0.96 35.58
N PRO A 398 9.93 -1.44 36.67
CA PRO A 398 8.50 -1.33 36.85
C PRO A 398 8.18 0.14 37.14
N GLY A 399 7.59 0.84 36.15
CA GLY A 399 6.97 2.15 36.39
C GLY A 399 7.64 3.37 35.79
N ARG A 400 8.07 3.34 34.54
CA ARG A 400 8.18 4.57 33.74
C ARG A 400 7.54 4.35 32.39
N GLY A 401 6.46 5.12 32.19
CA GLY A 401 5.72 5.19 30.94
C GLY A 401 6.63 5.47 29.75
N GLU A 402 6.16 5.06 28.61
CA GLU A 402 6.72 5.41 27.31
C GLU A 402 7.14 6.87 27.29
N VAL A 403 8.41 7.12 26.96
CA VAL A 403 8.85 8.47 26.66
C VAL A 403 8.21 8.83 25.34
N PRO A 404 7.29 9.81 25.29
CA PRO A 404 6.77 10.29 24.02
C PRO A 404 7.93 10.85 23.19
N THR A 405 8.01 10.48 21.94
CA THR A 405 8.95 11.03 20.95
C THR A 405 8.62 12.48 20.55
N ASP A 406 7.76 13.16 21.31
CA ASP A 406 7.32 14.53 21.04
C ASP A 406 8.01 15.52 21.97
N ALA A 407 9.29 15.76 21.75
CA ALA A 407 9.99 16.87 22.39
C ALA A 407 10.39 17.94 21.35
N HIS A 408 9.39 18.53 20.71
CA HIS A 408 9.53 19.87 20.14
C HIS A 408 8.51 20.77 20.85
N GLY A 409 8.97 21.48 21.86
CA GLY A 409 8.22 22.58 22.43
C GLY A 409 8.19 22.68 23.94
N ALA A 410 9.21 23.29 24.54
CA ALA A 410 9.06 24.23 25.65
C ALA A 410 10.45 24.83 25.95
N GLY A 411 10.60 26.13 25.82
CA GLY A 411 11.84 26.87 26.01
C GLY A 411 12.37 26.82 27.45
N GLY A 412 13.33 25.92 27.67
CA GLY A 412 14.29 25.96 28.74
C GLY A 412 15.68 26.19 28.15
N PRO A 413 16.70 26.69 28.93
CA PRO A 413 18.03 26.87 28.39
C PRO A 413 18.56 25.54 27.85
N ALA A 414 19.11 25.55 26.64
CA ALA A 414 19.63 24.38 25.96
C ALA A 414 20.71 23.71 26.81
N LYS A 415 20.48 22.44 27.23
CA LYS A 415 21.48 21.67 27.96
C LYS A 415 22.73 21.47 27.10
N SER A 416 23.90 21.57 27.71
CA SER A 416 25.17 21.26 27.04
C SER A 416 25.24 19.78 26.65
N SER A 417 26.06 19.44 25.65
CA SER A 417 26.28 18.05 25.22
C SER A 417 26.78 17.17 26.40
N HIS A 418 27.54 17.75 27.34
CA HIS A 418 28.01 17.07 28.55
C HIS A 418 26.86 16.80 29.53
N GLU A 419 25.97 17.77 29.76
CA GLU A 419 24.77 17.55 30.60
C GLU A 419 23.81 16.52 30.00
N LEU A 420 23.66 16.49 28.71
CA LEU A 420 22.89 15.45 28.01
C LEU A 420 23.53 14.07 28.17
N ALA A 421 24.85 13.97 28.11
CA ALA A 421 25.58 12.71 28.31
C ALA A 421 25.47 12.21 29.77
N LEU A 422 25.51 13.11 30.75
CA LEU A 422 25.29 12.77 32.17
C LEU A 422 23.85 12.34 32.45
N ASP A 423 22.86 13.02 31.86
CA ASP A 423 21.45 12.62 31.92
C ASP A 423 21.23 11.23 31.32
N PHE A 424 21.85 10.97 30.16
CA PHE A 424 21.80 9.67 29.49
C PHE A 424 22.43 8.59 30.37
N TRP A 425 23.63 8.85 30.92
CA TRP A 425 24.31 7.93 31.87
C TRP A 425 23.40 7.57 33.03
N SER A 426 22.86 8.60 33.71
CA SER A 426 21.98 8.40 34.85
C SER A 426 20.72 7.58 34.50
N LYS A 427 20.16 7.78 33.30
CA LYS A 427 19.01 7.01 32.82
C LYS A 427 19.35 5.55 32.49
N VAL A 428 20.54 5.29 31.96
CA VAL A 428 20.95 3.94 31.51
C VAL A 428 21.49 3.12 32.70
N MET A 429 22.29 3.74 33.58
CA MET A 429 22.95 3.06 34.70
C MET A 429 22.08 3.05 35.96
N GLY A 430 21.06 3.90 36.06
CA GLY A 430 20.20 4.03 37.23
C GLY A 430 20.84 4.80 38.41
N GLU A 431 22.03 5.35 38.20
CA GLU A 431 22.79 6.12 39.21
C GLU A 431 23.49 7.32 38.55
N SER A 432 23.81 8.33 39.34
CA SER A 432 24.54 9.49 38.84
C SER A 432 25.98 9.11 38.51
N ALA A 433 26.53 9.70 37.44
CA ALA A 433 27.93 9.51 37.07
C ALA A 433 28.85 10.02 38.19
N ASP A 434 29.81 9.20 38.59
CA ASP A 434 30.86 9.64 39.52
C ASP A 434 31.80 10.66 38.83
N PRO A 435 32.63 11.41 39.58
CA PRO A 435 33.50 12.43 38.99
C PRO A 435 34.44 11.92 37.90
N ARG A 436 34.86 10.67 37.96
CA ARG A 436 35.77 10.05 36.97
C ARG A 436 35.03 9.72 35.68
N VAL A 437 33.82 9.22 35.82
CA VAL A 437 32.94 8.95 34.64
C VAL A 437 32.53 10.27 33.95
N SER A 438 32.20 11.29 34.76
CA SER A 438 31.88 12.63 34.24
C SER A 438 33.03 13.22 33.43
N GLU A 439 34.27 13.06 33.92
CA GLU A 439 35.49 13.53 33.25
C GLU A 439 35.74 12.75 31.93
N LEU A 440 35.57 11.43 31.93
CA LEU A 440 35.71 10.60 30.74
C LEU A 440 34.68 10.97 29.67
N LEU A 441 33.43 11.22 30.06
CA LEU A 441 32.39 11.65 29.13
C LEU A 441 32.71 13.02 28.52
N ARG A 442 33.23 13.95 29.32
CA ARG A 442 33.66 15.27 28.83
C ARG A 442 34.80 15.16 27.82
N SER A 443 35.84 14.41 28.16
CA SER A 443 36.99 14.15 27.31
C SER A 443 36.58 13.48 25.97
N ALA A 444 35.71 12.48 26.03
CA ALA A 444 35.20 11.80 24.83
C ALA A 444 34.41 12.75 23.90
N LEU A 445 33.61 13.65 24.47
CA LEU A 445 32.83 14.64 23.68
C LEU A 445 33.74 15.72 23.07
N GLU A 446 34.83 16.09 23.75
CA GLU A 446 35.84 17.02 23.24
C GLU A 446 36.57 16.43 22.00
N HIS A 447 36.95 15.14 22.07
CA HIS A 447 37.61 14.42 20.99
C HIS A 447 36.67 14.06 19.84
N ALA A 448 35.33 13.96 20.06
CA ALA A 448 34.33 13.66 19.04
C ALA A 448 33.87 14.88 18.26
N ARG A 449 34.27 16.12 18.60
CA ARG A 449 34.00 17.30 17.78
C ARG A 449 34.84 17.21 16.50
N PRO A 450 34.23 17.15 15.29
CA PRO A 450 35.00 17.29 14.08
C PRO A 450 35.70 18.64 14.10
N GLY A 451 37.02 18.65 13.88
CA GLY A 451 37.83 19.84 13.89
C GLY A 451 37.24 20.93 13.00
N GLN A 452 37.09 22.14 13.53
CA GLN A 452 37.08 23.33 12.76
C GLN A 452 38.49 23.42 12.15
N GLU A 453 38.65 22.92 10.92
CA GLU A 453 39.79 23.32 10.09
C GLU A 453 39.51 24.72 9.61
N ASP A 454 40.47 25.60 9.90
CA ASP A 454 40.55 26.98 9.48
C ASP A 454 40.42 27.13 7.97
N ALA A 455 39.48 27.98 7.50
CA ALA A 455 39.64 28.91 6.38
C ALA A 455 38.48 29.91 6.35
#